data_44ae328c937e2f8a4e8aaa1bf0e2e0c0
#
_entry.id   44ae328c937e2f8a4e8aaa1bf0e2e0c0
#
_cell.length_a   1.000
_cell.length_b   1.000
_cell.length_c   1.000
_cell.angle_alpha   90.00
_cell.angle_beta   90.00
_cell.angle_gamma   90.00
#
_symmetry.space_group_name_H-M   'P 1'
#
loop_
_entity.id
_entity.type
_entity.pdbx_description
1 polymer ?
#
loop_
_entity_poly.entity_id
_entity_poly.type
_entity_poly.pdbx_seq_one_letter_code
_entity_poly.pdbx_strand_id
1 'polypeptide(L)'
;TQEMIPALPYNMKAFNLTRNGINNPLPRFEVTGFSFKTMPAEKALLKLLKEADIRLVAKDAPYTSISAENLRGELSEVVKMITDAAEIYYNYNAETKTLTISRKNNFTLYVPKSRPIILALLDVLRGSGITNITTDWSDYSITFDADFELRTKIQDLLDYFEENPVLIAYDVSVFTIYPYNAQNDIEWQKLLNIFDFGTIKTAKTGVIGRVLTTSDDL
;
A
#
# COMPACT_ATOMS: atom_id res chain seq x y z
N THR A 1 -16.81 33.23 18.12
CA THR A 1 -16.09 33.11 16.86
C THR A 1 -15.61 31.68 16.75
N GLN A 2 -16.30 30.88 15.91
CA GLN A 2 -15.83 29.56 15.53
C GLN A 2 -14.61 29.75 14.63
N GLU A 3 -13.43 29.37 15.09
CA GLU A 3 -12.27 29.21 14.22
C GLU A 3 -12.54 28.03 13.29
N MET A 4 -12.72 28.31 12.02
CA MET A 4 -12.77 27.29 10.98
C MET A 4 -11.39 26.64 10.90
N ILE A 5 -11.30 25.38 11.27
CA ILE A 5 -10.11 24.56 11.03
C ILE A 5 -9.90 24.51 9.52
N PRO A 6 -8.72 24.95 9.02
CA PRO A 6 -8.48 24.90 7.59
C PRO A 6 -8.56 23.46 7.11
N ALA A 7 -9.38 23.23 6.10
CA ALA A 7 -9.44 21.93 5.43
C ALA A 7 -8.03 21.56 4.94
N LEU A 8 -7.51 20.42 5.37
CA LEU A 8 -6.27 19.88 4.83
C LEU A 8 -6.40 19.72 3.32
N PRO A 9 -5.37 20.08 2.53
CA PRO A 9 -5.43 19.94 1.09
C PRO A 9 -5.73 18.48 0.72
N TYR A 10 -6.84 18.27 0.05
CA TYR A 10 -7.48 16.99 -0.27
C TYR A 10 -6.71 16.13 -1.29
N ASN A 11 -5.43 16.41 -1.55
CA ASN A 11 -4.68 15.84 -2.67
C ASN A 11 -3.40 15.08 -2.27
N MET A 12 -3.26 14.64 -1.04
CA MET A 12 -2.20 13.70 -0.69
C MET A 12 -2.72 12.28 -0.84
N LYS A 13 -2.17 11.51 -1.80
CA LYS A 13 -2.35 10.06 -1.82
C LYS A 13 -1.98 9.52 -0.44
N ALA A 14 -2.99 9.02 0.28
CA ALA A 14 -2.82 8.51 1.63
C ALA A 14 -2.00 7.21 1.62
N PHE A 15 -2.08 6.48 0.50
CA PHE A 15 -1.42 5.20 0.28
C PHE A 15 -0.46 5.28 -0.89
N ASN A 16 0.72 4.70 -0.75
CA ASN A 16 1.69 4.62 -1.83
C ASN A 16 2.25 3.20 -1.93
N LEU A 17 1.88 2.51 -3.02
CA LEU A 17 2.35 1.17 -3.33
C LEU A 17 3.53 1.26 -4.31
N THR A 18 4.70 0.89 -3.86
CA THR A 18 5.93 0.89 -4.67
C THR A 18 6.44 -0.52 -4.90
N ARG A 19 6.96 -0.77 -6.09
CA ARG A 19 7.63 -2.01 -6.42
C ARG A 19 9.10 -1.93 -6.02
N ASN A 20 9.58 -2.91 -5.28
CA ASN A 20 10.96 -2.99 -4.84
C ASN A 20 11.86 -3.64 -5.91
N GLY A 21 13.15 -3.40 -5.79
CA GLY A 21 14.16 -3.99 -6.65
C GLY A 21 14.76 -3.02 -7.67
N ILE A 22 15.90 -3.43 -8.23
CA ILE A 22 16.60 -2.66 -9.26
C ILE A 22 15.85 -2.83 -10.58
N ASN A 23 15.35 -1.75 -11.13
CA ASN A 23 14.74 -1.74 -12.45
C ASN A 23 15.28 -0.54 -13.24
N ASN A 24 16.44 -0.73 -13.86
CA ASN A 24 17.02 0.27 -14.73
C ASN A 24 16.21 0.38 -16.05
N PRO A 25 16.25 1.52 -16.73
CA PRO A 25 15.69 1.64 -18.07
C PRO A 25 16.39 0.67 -19.03
N LEU A 26 15.60 0.03 -19.88
CA LEU A 26 16.15 -0.81 -20.96
C LEU A 26 16.92 0.03 -21.97
N PRO A 27 17.93 -0.53 -22.62
CA PRO A 27 18.66 0.19 -23.65
C PRO A 27 17.73 0.55 -24.82
N ARG A 28 17.99 1.67 -25.46
CA ARG A 28 17.25 2.09 -26.65
C ARG A 28 17.56 1.11 -27.79
N PHE A 29 16.54 0.38 -28.17
CA PHE A 29 16.57 -0.58 -29.25
C PHE A 29 15.20 -0.61 -29.92
N GLU A 30 15.16 -0.40 -31.23
CA GLU A 30 13.90 -0.36 -31.97
C GLU A 30 13.56 -1.74 -32.53
N VAL A 31 12.37 -2.23 -32.17
CA VAL A 31 11.83 -3.50 -32.66
C VAL A 31 10.99 -3.24 -33.91
N THR A 32 11.34 -3.86 -35.03
CA THR A 32 10.77 -3.56 -36.36
C THR A 32 9.75 -4.59 -36.87
N GLY A 33 9.13 -5.37 -36.00
CA GLY A 33 8.12 -6.35 -36.45
C GLY A 33 8.33 -7.72 -35.87
N PHE A 34 8.31 -7.81 -34.54
CA PHE A 34 8.41 -9.08 -33.82
C PHE A 34 7.08 -9.81 -33.77
N SER A 35 7.07 -11.05 -34.28
CA SER A 35 5.85 -11.89 -34.32
C SER A 35 6.17 -13.29 -33.82
N PHE A 36 5.17 -13.85 -33.07
CA PHE A 36 5.26 -15.24 -32.61
C PHE A 36 3.86 -15.81 -32.36
N LYS A 37 3.71 -17.12 -32.56
CA LYS A 37 2.46 -17.84 -32.30
C LYS A 37 2.65 -18.71 -31.07
N THR A 38 1.65 -18.71 -30.22
CA THR A 38 1.47 -19.52 -29.00
C THR A 38 2.77 -20.09 -28.44
N MET A 39 3.48 -19.30 -27.68
CA MET A 39 4.70 -19.75 -26.98
C MET A 39 4.77 -19.17 -25.57
N PRO A 40 5.42 -19.86 -24.63
CA PRO A 40 5.66 -19.33 -23.30
C PRO A 40 6.37 -17.97 -23.35
N ALA A 41 5.98 -17.05 -22.46
CA ALA A 41 6.50 -15.67 -22.46
C ALA A 41 8.03 -15.62 -22.35
N GLU A 42 8.64 -16.53 -21.57
CA GLU A 42 10.10 -16.60 -21.45
C GLU A 42 10.79 -16.92 -22.78
N LYS A 43 10.18 -17.74 -23.62
CA LYS A 43 10.73 -18.05 -24.97
C LYS A 43 10.59 -16.89 -25.93
N ALA A 44 9.45 -16.16 -25.86
CA ALA A 44 9.23 -14.97 -26.65
C ALA A 44 10.25 -13.87 -26.28
N LEU A 45 10.41 -13.61 -24.98
CA LEU A 45 11.37 -12.65 -24.46
C LEU A 45 12.82 -13.06 -24.79
N LEU A 46 13.16 -14.34 -24.67
CA LEU A 46 14.51 -14.82 -25.01
C LEU A 46 14.89 -14.51 -26.48
N LYS A 47 13.92 -14.70 -27.39
CA LYS A 47 14.15 -14.38 -28.81
C LYS A 47 14.32 -12.88 -29.02
N LEU A 48 13.48 -12.07 -28.42
CA LEU A 48 13.51 -10.61 -28.52
C LEU A 48 14.81 -10.03 -27.94
N LEU A 49 15.18 -10.44 -26.74
CA LEU A 49 16.31 -9.90 -26.00
C LEU A 49 17.68 -10.32 -26.57
N LYS A 50 17.71 -11.44 -27.31
CA LYS A 50 18.93 -11.89 -28.00
C LYS A 50 19.42 -10.87 -29.03
N GLU A 51 18.49 -10.18 -29.69
CA GLU A 51 18.82 -9.14 -30.69
C GLU A 51 19.40 -7.88 -30.02
N ALA A 52 19.02 -7.62 -28.77
CA ALA A 52 19.48 -6.48 -27.99
C ALA A 52 20.69 -6.78 -27.07
N ASP A 53 21.32 -7.96 -27.16
CA ASP A 53 22.44 -8.42 -26.31
C ASP A 53 22.09 -8.36 -24.79
N ILE A 54 20.87 -8.75 -24.45
CA ILE A 54 20.38 -8.80 -23.07
C ILE A 54 20.18 -10.27 -22.66
N ARG A 55 20.70 -10.63 -21.49
CA ARG A 55 20.47 -11.96 -20.89
C ARG A 55 19.10 -12.03 -20.23
N LEU A 56 18.43 -13.16 -20.38
CA LEU A 56 17.17 -13.45 -19.69
C LEU A 56 17.41 -14.44 -18.55
N VAL A 57 16.91 -14.12 -17.37
CA VAL A 57 16.78 -15.01 -16.22
C VAL A 57 15.31 -15.17 -15.91
N ALA A 58 14.79 -16.40 -15.99
CA ALA A 58 13.42 -16.72 -15.69
C ALA A 58 13.35 -17.41 -14.32
N LYS A 59 12.67 -16.78 -13.35
CA LYS A 59 12.30 -17.39 -12.06
C LYS A 59 10.90 -17.99 -12.22
N ASP A 60 10.56 -19.03 -11.49
CA ASP A 60 9.20 -19.58 -11.43
C ASP A 60 8.58 -20.05 -12.76
N ALA A 61 9.39 -20.47 -13.73
CA ALA A 61 8.89 -21.07 -14.99
C ALA A 61 8.11 -22.39 -14.70
N PRO A 62 7.15 -22.79 -15.57
CA PRO A 62 6.79 -22.22 -16.87
C PRO A 62 5.83 -21.03 -16.76
N TYR A 63 5.90 -20.14 -17.75
CA TYR A 63 5.01 -18.99 -17.84
C TYR A 63 3.87 -19.23 -18.83
N THR A 64 2.87 -18.34 -18.76
CA THR A 64 1.71 -18.35 -19.65
C THR A 64 2.15 -18.27 -21.11
N SER A 65 1.49 -19.06 -21.98
CA SER A 65 1.71 -18.99 -23.41
C SER A 65 0.87 -17.85 -23.99
N ILE A 66 1.54 -17.02 -24.78
CA ILE A 66 0.95 -15.86 -25.44
C ILE A 66 1.23 -15.90 -26.94
N SER A 67 0.51 -15.09 -27.70
CA SER A 67 0.74 -14.86 -29.13
C SER A 67 0.77 -13.39 -29.41
N ALA A 68 1.61 -12.97 -30.32
CA ALA A 68 1.64 -11.58 -30.77
C ALA A 68 2.02 -11.48 -32.23
N GLU A 69 1.47 -10.49 -32.91
CA GLU A 69 1.76 -10.21 -34.31
C GLU A 69 2.23 -8.77 -34.48
N ASN A 70 3.34 -8.61 -35.22
CA ASN A 70 3.85 -7.33 -35.69
C ASN A 70 4.09 -6.31 -34.56
N LEU A 71 4.65 -6.74 -33.42
CA LEU A 71 5.06 -5.82 -32.34
C LEU A 71 6.16 -4.90 -32.86
N ARG A 72 5.97 -3.59 -32.67
CA ARG A 72 6.89 -2.53 -33.10
C ARG A 72 7.02 -1.48 -31.98
N GLY A 73 8.12 -0.79 -31.98
CA GLY A 73 8.39 0.31 -31.05
C GLY A 73 9.67 0.09 -30.25
N GLU A 74 9.85 0.89 -29.22
CA GLU A 74 11.01 0.72 -28.33
C GLU A 74 10.97 -0.61 -27.58
N LEU A 75 12.15 -1.19 -27.35
CA LEU A 75 12.29 -2.46 -26.63
C LEU A 75 11.55 -2.46 -25.29
N SER A 76 11.60 -1.35 -24.56
CA SER A 76 10.91 -1.17 -23.28
C SER A 76 9.38 -1.34 -23.39
N GLU A 77 8.79 -0.82 -24.46
CA GLU A 77 7.36 -0.94 -24.74
C GLU A 77 6.99 -2.36 -25.13
N VAL A 78 7.78 -2.97 -26.03
CA VAL A 78 7.52 -4.34 -26.49
C VAL A 78 7.71 -5.35 -25.35
N VAL A 79 8.75 -5.22 -24.52
CA VAL A 79 8.94 -6.04 -23.33
C VAL A 79 7.76 -5.88 -22.37
N LYS A 80 7.31 -4.64 -22.15
CA LYS A 80 6.14 -4.37 -21.31
C LYS A 80 4.88 -5.03 -21.85
N MET A 81 4.59 -4.91 -23.16
CA MET A 81 3.43 -5.56 -23.78
C MET A 81 3.45 -7.08 -23.56
N ILE A 82 4.61 -7.72 -23.75
CA ILE A 82 4.77 -9.16 -23.57
C ILE A 82 4.58 -9.56 -22.09
N THR A 83 5.16 -8.81 -21.18
CA THR A 83 5.08 -9.11 -19.74
C THR A 83 3.69 -8.85 -19.18
N ASP A 84 3.01 -7.78 -19.60
CA ASP A 84 1.64 -7.47 -19.21
C ASP A 84 0.67 -8.54 -19.74
N ALA A 85 0.81 -8.97 -21.00
CA ALA A 85 0.01 -10.04 -21.59
C ALA A 85 0.21 -11.40 -20.90
N ALA A 86 1.38 -11.64 -20.34
CA ALA A 86 1.69 -12.87 -19.60
C ALA A 86 1.45 -12.76 -18.09
N GLU A 87 1.02 -11.58 -17.60
CA GLU A 87 0.82 -11.26 -16.19
C GLU A 87 2.07 -11.55 -15.32
N ILE A 88 3.23 -11.10 -15.79
CA ILE A 88 4.52 -11.28 -15.11
C ILE A 88 5.25 -9.96 -14.92
N TYR A 89 6.18 -9.97 -13.99
CA TYR A 89 7.06 -8.84 -13.73
C TYR A 89 8.42 -9.02 -14.37
N TYR A 90 9.05 -7.90 -14.72
CA TYR A 90 10.46 -7.92 -15.10
C TYR A 90 11.25 -6.88 -14.32
N ASN A 91 12.52 -7.17 -14.09
CA ASN A 91 13.51 -6.26 -13.53
C ASN A 91 14.76 -6.31 -14.41
N TYR A 92 15.22 -5.15 -14.84
CA TYR A 92 16.43 -5.03 -15.64
C TYR A 92 17.59 -4.46 -14.81
N ASN A 93 18.73 -5.14 -14.89
CA ASN A 93 19.99 -4.66 -14.32
C ASN A 93 20.93 -4.28 -15.46
N ALA A 94 21.24 -2.98 -15.56
CA ALA A 94 22.07 -2.44 -16.64
C ALA A 94 23.55 -2.85 -16.51
N GLU A 95 24.07 -3.05 -15.29
CA GLU A 95 25.46 -3.44 -15.06
C GLU A 95 25.74 -4.85 -15.59
N THR A 96 24.83 -5.78 -15.34
CA THR A 96 24.95 -7.18 -15.77
C THR A 96 24.28 -7.44 -17.11
N LYS A 97 23.61 -6.45 -17.70
CA LYS A 97 22.76 -6.58 -18.89
C LYS A 97 21.78 -7.74 -18.77
N THR A 98 21.15 -7.88 -17.62
CA THR A 98 20.28 -9.02 -17.31
C THR A 98 18.85 -8.54 -17.05
N LEU A 99 17.90 -9.10 -17.77
CA LEU A 99 16.48 -8.97 -17.53
C LEU A 99 16.00 -10.21 -16.77
N THR A 100 15.50 -10.00 -15.57
CA THR A 100 14.93 -11.07 -14.73
C THR A 100 13.42 -10.99 -14.80
N ILE A 101 12.75 -12.10 -15.10
CA ILE A 101 11.29 -12.22 -15.05
C ILE A 101 10.85 -13.12 -13.91
N SER A 102 9.70 -12.80 -13.33
CA SER A 102 9.11 -13.56 -12.22
C SER A 102 7.58 -13.40 -12.18
N ARG A 103 6.86 -14.37 -11.63
CA ARG A 103 5.42 -14.27 -11.39
C ARG A 103 5.09 -13.37 -10.22
N LYS A 104 5.95 -13.34 -9.21
CA LYS A 104 5.80 -12.50 -8.02
C LYS A 104 6.87 -11.43 -7.97
N ASN A 105 6.53 -10.30 -7.38
CA ASN A 105 7.49 -9.26 -7.06
C ASN A 105 7.26 -8.77 -5.63
N ASN A 106 8.28 -8.13 -5.09
CA ASN A 106 8.24 -7.55 -3.76
C ASN A 106 7.75 -6.10 -3.84
N PHE A 107 6.83 -5.74 -2.95
CA PHE A 107 6.20 -4.43 -2.88
C PHE A 107 6.32 -3.85 -1.48
N THR A 108 6.41 -2.53 -1.39
CA THR A 108 6.27 -1.79 -0.14
C THR A 108 5.07 -0.86 -0.26
N LEU A 109 4.15 -1.00 0.67
CA LEU A 109 2.99 -0.14 0.83
C LEU A 109 3.25 0.83 1.98
N TYR A 110 3.38 2.11 1.68
CA TYR A 110 3.41 3.18 2.67
C TYR A 110 1.99 3.59 3.00
N VAL A 111 1.71 3.74 4.28
CA VAL A 111 0.38 4.05 4.80
C VAL A 111 0.41 5.27 5.70
N PRO A 112 -0.74 5.93 5.94
CA PRO A 112 -0.83 7.01 6.92
C PRO A 112 -0.30 6.57 8.28
N LYS A 113 0.27 7.49 9.05
CA LYS A 113 0.85 7.23 10.39
C LYS A 113 -0.25 6.88 11.41
N SER A 114 -0.90 5.75 11.19
CA SER A 114 -2.00 5.24 12.00
C SER A 114 -1.85 3.74 12.22
N ARG A 115 -1.65 3.36 13.49
CA ARG A 115 -1.52 1.95 13.87
C ARG A 115 -2.77 1.11 13.53
N PRO A 116 -4.00 1.60 13.78
CA PRO A 116 -5.21 0.86 13.39
C PRO A 116 -5.29 0.56 11.89
N ILE A 117 -4.90 1.52 11.03
CA ILE A 117 -4.89 1.32 9.57
C ILE A 117 -3.93 0.21 9.17
N ILE A 118 -2.71 0.19 9.74
CA ILE A 118 -1.73 -0.88 9.46
C ILE A 118 -2.29 -2.24 9.88
N LEU A 119 -2.88 -2.34 11.06
CA LEU A 119 -3.44 -3.61 11.56
C LEU A 119 -4.57 -4.10 10.66
N ALA A 120 -5.50 -3.24 10.29
CA ALA A 120 -6.59 -3.58 9.38
C ALA A 120 -6.07 -4.04 8.00
N LEU A 121 -5.08 -3.34 7.43
CA LEU A 121 -4.46 -3.74 6.17
C LEU A 121 -3.71 -5.06 6.29
N LEU A 122 -3.01 -5.32 7.39
CA LEU A 122 -2.34 -6.60 7.63
C LEU A 122 -3.34 -7.76 7.63
N ASP A 123 -4.50 -7.58 8.24
CA ASP A 123 -5.55 -8.61 8.27
C ASP A 123 -6.12 -8.86 6.87
N VAL A 124 -6.35 -7.80 6.08
CA VAL A 124 -6.78 -7.91 4.68
C VAL A 124 -5.72 -8.63 3.83
N LEU A 125 -4.45 -8.24 3.94
CA LEU A 125 -3.36 -8.84 3.18
C LEU A 125 -3.18 -10.32 3.52
N ARG A 126 -3.24 -10.69 4.79
CA ARG A 126 -3.20 -12.09 5.24
C ARG A 126 -4.41 -12.89 4.75
N GLY A 127 -5.61 -12.31 4.85
CA GLY A 127 -6.85 -12.90 4.35
C GLY A 127 -6.84 -13.14 2.84
N SER A 128 -6.08 -12.35 2.09
CA SER A 128 -5.88 -12.51 0.65
C SER A 128 -4.84 -13.59 0.28
N GLY A 129 -4.27 -14.28 1.25
CA GLY A 129 -3.29 -15.35 1.01
C GLY A 129 -1.86 -14.86 0.75
N ILE A 130 -1.57 -13.60 1.05
CA ILE A 130 -0.20 -13.06 0.94
C ILE A 130 0.69 -13.70 2.01
N THR A 131 1.85 -14.15 1.57
CA THR A 131 2.92 -14.65 2.42
C THR A 131 4.07 -13.64 2.48
N ASN A 132 4.99 -13.82 3.43
CA ASN A 132 6.17 -12.96 3.58
C ASN A 132 5.84 -11.49 3.84
N ILE A 133 4.87 -11.24 4.75
CA ILE A 133 4.51 -9.88 5.16
C ILE A 133 5.45 -9.44 6.28
N THR A 134 6.12 -8.31 6.07
CA THR A 134 6.91 -7.62 7.10
C THR A 134 6.38 -6.20 7.29
N THR A 135 6.44 -5.71 8.52
CA THR A 135 5.94 -4.36 8.85
C THR A 135 7.07 -3.57 9.48
N ASP A 136 7.30 -2.38 8.95
CA ASP A 136 8.16 -1.39 9.59
C ASP A 136 7.29 -0.30 10.23
N TRP A 137 7.34 -0.23 11.56
CA TRP A 137 6.59 0.73 12.36
C TRP A 137 7.23 2.11 12.42
N SER A 138 8.49 2.24 12.00
CA SER A 138 9.21 3.51 12.02
C SER A 138 8.77 4.42 10.87
N ASP A 139 8.53 3.85 9.72
CA ASP A 139 8.09 4.56 8.52
C ASP A 139 6.64 4.27 8.10
N TYR A 140 5.93 3.44 8.90
CA TYR A 140 4.55 3.03 8.63
C TYR A 140 4.41 2.35 7.27
N SER A 141 5.24 1.35 7.02
CA SER A 141 5.20 0.59 5.78
C SER A 141 4.98 -0.91 6.00
N ILE A 142 4.43 -1.54 4.97
CA ILE A 142 4.19 -2.99 4.91
C ILE A 142 4.85 -3.50 3.65
N THR A 143 5.78 -4.45 3.78
CA THR A 143 6.45 -5.09 2.66
C THR A 143 5.92 -6.51 2.48
N PHE A 144 5.63 -6.89 1.24
CA PHE A 144 5.07 -8.20 0.90
C PHE A 144 5.36 -8.61 -0.53
N ASP A 145 5.20 -9.91 -0.82
CA ASP A 145 5.31 -10.47 -2.17
C ASP A 145 3.91 -10.68 -2.76
N ALA A 146 3.70 -10.20 -3.98
CA ALA A 146 2.44 -10.37 -4.70
C ALA A 146 2.66 -10.73 -6.16
N ASP A 147 1.76 -11.55 -6.73
CA ASP A 147 1.63 -11.74 -8.16
C ASP A 147 0.83 -10.59 -8.80
N PHE A 148 0.65 -10.65 -10.10
CA PHE A 148 -0.01 -9.59 -10.87
C PHE A 148 -1.48 -9.40 -10.46
N GLU A 149 -2.23 -10.49 -10.31
CA GLU A 149 -3.64 -10.47 -9.94
C GLU A 149 -3.83 -9.86 -8.54
N LEU A 150 -3.04 -10.33 -7.58
CA LEU A 150 -3.13 -9.89 -6.20
C LEU A 150 -2.71 -8.41 -6.04
N ARG A 151 -1.65 -8.00 -6.75
CA ARG A 151 -1.22 -6.59 -6.79
C ARG A 151 -2.33 -5.70 -7.34
N THR A 152 -3.03 -6.13 -8.39
CA THR A 152 -4.14 -5.37 -8.97
C THR A 152 -5.29 -5.23 -7.97
N LYS A 153 -5.69 -6.32 -7.31
CA LYS A 153 -6.73 -6.28 -6.26
C LYS A 153 -6.37 -5.35 -5.10
N ILE A 154 -5.10 -5.34 -4.70
CA ILE A 154 -4.63 -4.43 -3.65
C ILE A 154 -4.72 -2.98 -4.13
N GLN A 155 -4.29 -2.70 -5.36
CA GLN A 155 -4.38 -1.35 -5.91
C GLN A 155 -5.83 -0.86 -5.97
N ASP A 156 -6.75 -1.68 -6.47
CA ASP A 156 -8.17 -1.37 -6.53
C ASP A 156 -8.76 -1.08 -5.14
N LEU A 157 -8.35 -1.84 -4.13
CA LEU A 157 -8.74 -1.60 -2.75
C LEU A 157 -8.21 -0.27 -2.22
N LEU A 158 -6.95 0.07 -2.49
CA LEU A 158 -6.35 1.33 -2.07
C LEU A 158 -7.02 2.52 -2.78
N ASP A 159 -7.27 2.40 -4.07
CA ASP A 159 -7.98 3.41 -4.86
C ASP A 159 -9.41 3.62 -4.32
N TYR A 160 -10.11 2.53 -3.93
CA TYR A 160 -11.39 2.62 -3.27
C TYR A 160 -11.34 3.39 -1.94
N PHE A 161 -10.31 3.17 -1.11
CA PHE A 161 -10.13 3.91 0.14
C PHE A 161 -9.78 5.39 -0.10
N GLU A 162 -9.05 5.71 -1.16
CA GLU A 162 -8.75 7.09 -1.53
C GLU A 162 -10.00 7.83 -2.06
N GLU A 163 -10.85 7.15 -2.82
CA GLU A 163 -12.09 7.72 -3.37
C GLU A 163 -13.20 7.86 -2.33
N ASN A 164 -13.17 7.02 -1.27
CA ASN A 164 -14.18 7.00 -0.22
C ASN A 164 -13.56 7.29 1.15
N PRO A 165 -13.01 8.50 1.37
CA PRO A 165 -12.42 8.84 2.66
C PRO A 165 -13.49 8.88 3.76
N VAL A 166 -13.28 8.12 4.82
CA VAL A 166 -14.11 8.21 6.02
C VAL A 166 -13.68 9.44 6.81
N LEU A 167 -14.54 10.45 6.86
CA LEU A 167 -14.32 11.61 7.71
C LEU A 167 -14.68 11.26 9.16
N ILE A 168 -13.69 11.12 10.04
CA ILE A 168 -13.93 10.98 11.46
C ILE A 168 -13.93 12.38 12.08
N ALA A 169 -15.08 12.88 12.44
CA ALA A 169 -15.21 14.13 13.20
C ALA A 169 -15.07 13.82 14.71
N TYR A 170 -14.10 14.44 15.35
CA TYR A 170 -13.98 14.41 16.81
C TYR A 170 -14.57 15.71 17.38
N ASP A 171 -15.58 15.58 18.24
CA ASP A 171 -16.03 16.68 19.07
C ASP A 171 -15.24 16.66 20.37
N VAL A 172 -14.37 17.63 20.56
CA VAL A 172 -13.57 17.77 21.77
C VAL A 172 -14.14 18.89 22.62
N SER A 173 -14.80 18.52 23.73
CA SER A 173 -15.27 19.50 24.74
C SER A 173 -14.28 19.56 25.89
N VAL A 174 -13.65 20.70 26.10
CA VAL A 174 -12.74 20.93 27.21
C VAL A 174 -13.50 21.69 28.30
N PHE A 175 -13.69 21.05 29.48
CA PHE A 175 -14.30 21.66 30.64
C PHE A 175 -13.21 21.96 31.67
N THR A 176 -13.09 23.22 32.05
CA THR A 176 -12.26 23.63 33.18
C THR A 176 -13.16 23.86 34.42
N ILE A 177 -12.98 23.04 35.44
CA ILE A 177 -13.75 23.16 36.68
C ILE A 177 -12.83 23.78 37.73
N TYR A 178 -13.21 24.94 38.21
CA TYR A 178 -12.53 25.62 39.34
C TYR A 178 -13.22 25.23 40.65
N PRO A 179 -12.58 24.48 41.54
CA PRO A 179 -13.15 24.21 42.85
C PRO A 179 -13.19 25.51 43.66
N TYR A 180 -14.37 25.97 44.00
CA TYR A 180 -14.54 27.20 44.78
C TYR A 180 -14.27 27.02 46.28
N ASN A 181 -14.21 25.79 46.80
CA ASN A 181 -13.79 25.47 48.16
C ASN A 181 -13.13 24.10 48.24
N ALA A 182 -11.99 24.03 48.94
CA ALA A 182 -11.18 22.82 49.08
C ALA A 182 -11.80 21.72 50.00
N GLN A 183 -13.00 21.91 50.49
CA GLN A 183 -13.67 21.01 51.44
C GLN A 183 -14.84 20.21 50.89
N ASN A 184 -15.20 20.36 49.63
CA ASN A 184 -16.25 19.52 49.03
C ASN A 184 -15.61 18.41 48.24
N ASP A 185 -15.72 17.18 48.71
CA ASP A 185 -15.50 15.97 47.97
C ASP A 185 -16.47 15.95 46.76
N ILE A 186 -16.02 16.44 45.63
CA ILE A 186 -16.76 16.30 44.37
C ILE A 186 -16.69 14.84 43.99
N GLU A 187 -17.81 14.13 44.09
CA GLU A 187 -17.93 12.77 43.59
C GLU A 187 -17.85 12.77 42.03
N TRP A 188 -16.66 12.86 41.53
CA TRP A 188 -16.38 12.89 40.08
C TRP A 188 -17.08 11.78 39.31
N GLN A 189 -17.21 10.59 39.91
CA GLN A 189 -17.91 9.47 39.30
C GLN A 189 -19.39 9.75 39.04
N LYS A 190 -20.07 10.46 39.95
CA LYS A 190 -21.49 10.85 39.74
C LYS A 190 -21.62 11.90 38.64
N LEU A 191 -20.68 12.84 38.59
CA LEU A 191 -20.69 13.90 37.57
C LEU A 191 -20.43 13.35 36.18
N LEU A 192 -19.54 12.36 36.06
CA LEU A 192 -19.18 11.74 34.80
C LEU A 192 -20.23 10.73 34.30
N ASN A 193 -20.95 10.07 35.22
CA ASN A 193 -22.09 9.22 34.87
C ASN A 193 -23.30 10.00 34.33
N ILE A 194 -23.42 11.30 34.64
CA ILE A 194 -24.45 12.17 34.04
C ILE A 194 -24.23 12.41 32.57
N PHE A 195 -22.97 12.30 32.10
CA PHE A 195 -22.57 12.55 30.71
C PHE A 195 -22.34 11.27 29.92
N ASP A 196 -22.64 10.08 30.47
CA ASP A 196 -22.49 8.78 29.81
C ASP A 196 -21.10 8.50 29.17
N PHE A 197 -20.06 9.01 29.82
CA PHE A 197 -18.69 8.83 29.37
C PHE A 197 -18.08 7.51 29.84
N GLY A 198 -18.43 6.36 29.41
CA GLY A 198 -17.79 5.07 29.68
C GLY A 198 -16.87 4.96 30.93
N THR A 199 -16.18 3.85 31.13
CA THR A 199 -15.38 3.58 32.34
C THR A 199 -14.13 4.46 32.43
N ILE A 200 -14.06 5.34 33.45
CA ILE A 200 -12.93 6.22 33.70
C ILE A 200 -11.97 5.59 34.72
N LYS A 201 -10.69 5.38 34.33
CA LYS A 201 -9.62 5.03 35.28
C LYS A 201 -9.00 6.31 35.85
N THR A 202 -9.18 6.56 37.17
CA THR A 202 -8.58 7.71 37.85
C THR A 202 -7.11 7.44 38.18
N ALA A 203 -6.23 8.36 37.79
CA ALA A 203 -4.84 8.36 38.26
C ALA A 203 -4.75 9.10 39.62
N LYS A 204 -3.96 8.59 40.53
CA LYS A 204 -3.81 9.06 41.93
C LYS A 204 -3.11 10.44 42.10
N THR A 205 -2.81 11.17 41.06
CA THR A 205 -2.15 12.48 41.10
C THR A 205 -3.02 13.52 40.42
N GLY A 206 -3.29 14.59 41.09
CA GLY A 206 -4.29 15.65 40.85
C GLY A 206 -4.20 16.46 39.55
N VAL A 207 -3.76 15.90 38.45
CA VAL A 207 -3.89 16.49 37.11
C VAL A 207 -4.56 15.47 36.22
N ILE A 208 -5.83 15.73 35.87
CA ILE A 208 -6.59 14.87 34.98
C ILE A 208 -6.59 15.51 33.59
N GLY A 209 -5.71 15.03 32.71
CA GLY A 209 -5.86 15.22 31.27
C GLY A 209 -6.42 13.93 30.67
N ARG A 210 -7.55 13.98 30.00
CA ARG A 210 -8.14 12.82 29.36
C ARG A 210 -8.57 13.10 27.92
N VAL A 211 -8.18 12.22 27.05
CA VAL A 211 -8.81 12.04 25.75
C VAL A 211 -9.79 10.86 25.89
N LEU A 212 -11.06 11.10 25.74
CA LEU A 212 -12.10 10.07 25.71
C LEU A 212 -12.34 9.70 24.26
N THR A 213 -12.09 8.46 23.91
CA THR A 213 -12.53 7.90 22.64
C THR A 213 -13.74 7.01 22.90
N THR A 214 -14.89 7.38 22.41
CA THR A 214 -16.04 6.47 22.29
C THR A 214 -15.90 5.73 20.98
N SER A 215 -15.69 4.43 21.02
CA SER A 215 -15.94 3.56 19.88
C SER A 215 -17.35 3.01 20.06
N ASP A 216 -18.32 3.52 19.32
CA ASP A 216 -19.56 2.80 19.13
C ASP A 216 -19.29 1.64 18.18
N ASP A 217 -19.46 0.43 18.71
CA ASP A 217 -19.50 -0.80 17.91
C ASP A 217 -20.70 -0.74 16.96
N LEU A 218 -20.45 -0.84 15.68
CA LEU A 218 -21.40 -1.24 14.66
C LEU A 218 -20.96 -2.56 14.05
#